data_07017a2a7cd8f44c036eef6657e137e8
#
_entry.id   07017a2a7cd8f44c036eef6657e137e8
#
_cell.length_a   1.000
_cell.length_b   1.000
_cell.length_c   1.000
_cell.angle_alpha   90.00
_cell.angle_beta   90.00
_cell.angle_gamma   90.00
#
_symmetry.space_group_name_H-M   'P 1'
#
loop_
_entity.id
_entity.type
_entity.pdbx_description
1 polymer ?
#
loop_
_entity_poly.entity_id
_entity_poly.type
_entity_poly.pdbx_seq_one_letter_code
_entity_poly.pdbx_strand_id
1 'polypeptide(L)'
;GYIASPGYISYNSEQDISDIMEILNYNDYQEEDSSFLLDALKVGVAAELMYIDNNAEVRFRTIDPLSCFGVYDNTLSGDLRYFVRIYQANEWDNSINYCVDVYDDKNVTHYNMAGKNGQLTLLSQNRHYFSQVPANIFYLPDEKSVFDAIMGLQDAANIILSDEVDDYSAFCDAYFALIGIDPTDENIEQIALMKQNRTLVLPEGAAAE
;
A
#
# COMPACT_ATOMS: atom_id res chain seq x y z
N GLY A 1 6.87 -12.08 1.73
CA GLY A 1 8.11 -12.31 1.02
C GLY A 1 8.09 -13.44 -0.02
N TYR A 2 7.33 -14.53 0.17
CA TYR A 2 7.38 -15.69 -0.73
C TYR A 2 6.67 -15.46 -2.08
N ILE A 3 5.67 -14.60 -2.12
CA ILE A 3 4.87 -14.32 -3.33
C ILE A 3 5.53 -13.26 -4.22
N ALA A 4 6.29 -12.35 -3.64
CA ALA A 4 6.93 -11.24 -4.36
C ALA A 4 8.41 -11.51 -4.72
N SER A 5 8.88 -12.75 -4.58
CA SER A 5 10.19 -13.15 -5.06
C SER A 5 10.00 -14.00 -6.32
N PRO A 6 10.06 -13.43 -7.51
CA PRO A 6 10.07 -14.21 -8.73
C PRO A 6 11.25 -15.17 -8.66
N GLY A 7 11.04 -16.40 -9.10
CA GLY A 7 12.12 -17.36 -9.22
C GLY A 7 13.22 -16.80 -10.12
N TYR A 8 14.41 -17.35 -10.01
CA TYR A 8 15.51 -16.99 -10.90
C TYR A 8 15.09 -17.20 -12.35
N ILE A 9 14.98 -16.10 -13.12
CA ILE A 9 14.68 -16.14 -14.54
C ILE A 9 16.02 -16.27 -15.27
N SER A 10 16.23 -17.38 -15.94
CA SER A 10 17.39 -17.57 -16.83
C SER A 10 16.95 -17.38 -18.28
N TYR A 11 17.66 -16.54 -19.00
CA TYR A 11 17.46 -16.36 -20.44
C TYR A 11 18.38 -17.33 -21.18
N ASN A 12 17.81 -18.11 -22.07
CA ASN A 12 18.57 -18.96 -23.00
C ASN A 12 18.18 -18.55 -24.42
N SER A 13 19.16 -18.12 -25.21
CA SER A 13 18.97 -17.68 -26.59
C SER A 13 20.08 -18.25 -27.46
N GLU A 14 19.75 -18.57 -28.73
CA GLU A 14 20.72 -18.89 -29.76
C GLU A 14 21.51 -17.64 -30.24
N GLN A 15 21.00 -16.44 -29.94
CA GLN A 15 21.65 -15.18 -30.22
C GLN A 15 22.44 -14.71 -29.00
N ASP A 16 23.49 -13.94 -29.24
CA ASP A 16 24.24 -13.25 -28.21
C ASP A 16 23.34 -12.18 -27.54
N ILE A 17 23.10 -12.31 -26.24
CA ILE A 17 22.32 -11.40 -25.42
C ILE A 17 23.17 -10.77 -24.32
N SER A 18 24.50 -10.81 -24.45
CA SER A 18 25.42 -10.30 -23.43
C SER A 18 25.15 -8.82 -23.08
N ASP A 19 24.92 -7.98 -24.09
CA ASP A 19 24.64 -6.56 -23.91
C ASP A 19 23.35 -6.32 -23.10
N ILE A 20 22.31 -7.12 -23.36
CA ILE A 20 21.05 -7.06 -22.63
C ILE A 20 21.26 -7.49 -21.18
N MET A 21 22.01 -8.59 -20.98
CA MET A 21 22.31 -9.09 -19.64
C MET A 21 23.17 -8.12 -18.84
N GLU A 22 24.07 -7.38 -19.49
CA GLU A 22 24.85 -6.32 -18.86
C GLU A 22 23.94 -5.19 -18.35
N ILE A 23 23.00 -4.70 -19.17
CA ILE A 23 22.01 -3.70 -18.78
C ILE A 23 21.15 -4.21 -17.63
N LEU A 24 20.63 -5.44 -17.70
CA LEU A 24 19.81 -6.03 -16.65
C LEU A 24 20.56 -6.12 -15.31
N ASN A 25 21.79 -6.64 -15.33
CA ASN A 25 22.62 -6.77 -14.14
C ASN A 25 23.01 -5.41 -13.54
N TYR A 26 23.29 -4.41 -14.40
CA TYR A 26 23.61 -3.05 -13.97
C TYR A 26 22.44 -2.38 -13.22
N ASN A 27 21.21 -2.82 -13.48
CA ASN A 27 19.99 -2.32 -12.87
C ASN A 27 19.48 -3.17 -11.69
N ASP A 28 20.19 -4.23 -11.27
CA ASP A 28 19.73 -5.15 -10.24
C ASP A 28 18.32 -5.70 -10.54
N TYR A 29 18.11 -6.16 -11.78
CA TYR A 29 16.79 -6.48 -12.34
C TYR A 29 15.92 -7.38 -11.44
N GLN A 30 16.53 -8.29 -10.68
CA GLN A 30 15.78 -9.18 -9.78
C GLN A 30 15.08 -8.43 -8.64
N GLU A 31 15.71 -7.35 -8.13
CA GLU A 31 15.12 -6.50 -7.10
C GLU A 31 14.01 -5.62 -7.71
N GLU A 32 14.26 -5.06 -8.89
CA GLU A 32 13.25 -4.27 -9.62
C GLU A 32 12.04 -5.13 -10.01
N ASP A 33 12.25 -6.34 -10.54
CA ASP A 33 11.17 -7.28 -10.86
C ASP A 33 10.35 -7.67 -9.62
N SER A 34 11.02 -7.86 -8.47
CA SER A 34 10.35 -8.15 -7.21
C SER A 34 9.49 -6.99 -6.75
N SER A 35 10.01 -5.76 -6.87
CA SER A 35 9.29 -4.52 -6.52
C SER A 35 8.10 -4.30 -7.46
N PHE A 36 8.29 -4.49 -8.75
CA PHE A 36 7.25 -4.39 -9.76
C PHE A 36 6.10 -5.39 -9.52
N LEU A 37 6.44 -6.65 -9.26
CA LEU A 37 5.45 -7.68 -8.93
C LEU A 37 4.72 -7.36 -7.62
N LEU A 38 5.44 -6.87 -6.61
CA LEU A 38 4.83 -6.49 -5.34
C LEU A 38 3.80 -5.39 -5.51
N ASP A 39 4.10 -4.37 -6.31
CA ASP A 39 3.16 -3.26 -6.58
C ASP A 39 1.95 -3.75 -7.38
N ALA A 40 2.15 -4.59 -8.40
CA ALA A 40 1.06 -5.24 -9.12
C ALA A 40 0.12 -6.00 -8.19
N LEU A 41 0.67 -6.78 -7.25
CA LEU A 41 -0.12 -7.56 -6.29
C LEU A 41 -0.85 -6.70 -5.26
N LYS A 42 -0.23 -5.59 -4.82
CA LYS A 42 -0.82 -4.70 -3.81
C LYS A 42 -1.93 -3.80 -4.37
N VAL A 43 -1.69 -3.22 -5.54
CA VAL A 43 -2.52 -2.15 -6.10
C VAL A 43 -3.35 -2.63 -7.29
N GLY A 44 -2.95 -3.73 -7.92
CA GLY A 44 -3.54 -4.21 -9.17
C GLY A 44 -2.86 -3.64 -10.42
N VAL A 45 -1.92 -2.71 -10.22
CA VAL A 45 -1.17 -2.02 -11.28
C VAL A 45 0.28 -1.91 -10.86
N ALA A 46 1.20 -2.05 -11.80
CA ALA A 46 2.62 -1.72 -11.61
C ALA A 46 3.12 -0.89 -12.78
N ALA A 47 4.06 -0.01 -12.53
CA ALA A 47 4.66 0.85 -13.54
C ALA A 47 6.18 0.84 -13.43
N GLU A 48 6.82 0.85 -14.57
CA GLU A 48 8.27 0.92 -14.72
C GLU A 48 8.62 2.02 -15.71
N LEU A 49 9.66 2.77 -15.40
CA LEU A 49 10.16 3.87 -16.23
C LEU A 49 11.63 3.63 -16.58
N MET A 50 11.94 3.75 -17.86
CA MET A 50 13.31 3.70 -18.38
C MET A 50 13.87 5.11 -18.55
N TYR A 51 15.13 5.30 -18.25
CA TYR A 51 15.83 6.57 -18.44
C TYR A 51 17.32 6.34 -18.71
N ILE A 52 17.99 7.38 -19.17
CA ILE A 52 19.45 7.37 -19.35
C ILE A 52 20.06 8.15 -18.21
N ASP A 53 21.00 7.55 -17.51
CA ASP A 53 21.68 8.19 -16.40
C ASP A 53 22.82 9.15 -16.86
N ASN A 54 23.49 9.78 -15.90
CA ASN A 54 24.59 10.73 -16.19
C ASN A 54 25.83 10.06 -16.81
N ASN A 55 25.92 8.73 -16.76
CA ASN A 55 27.00 7.94 -17.37
C ASN A 55 26.62 7.48 -18.79
N ALA A 56 25.47 7.93 -19.31
CA ALA A 56 24.87 7.48 -20.56
C ALA A 56 24.46 5.99 -20.58
N GLU A 57 24.24 5.41 -19.41
CA GLU A 57 23.77 4.03 -19.24
C GLU A 57 22.24 3.95 -19.15
N VAL A 58 21.67 2.90 -19.71
CA VAL A 58 20.23 2.66 -19.63
C VAL A 58 19.86 2.16 -18.25
N ARG A 59 18.96 2.89 -17.60
CA ARG A 59 18.40 2.54 -16.31
C ARG A 59 16.91 2.30 -16.42
N PHE A 60 16.37 1.44 -15.55
CA PHE A 60 14.94 1.30 -15.34
C PHE A 60 14.63 1.20 -13.84
N ARG A 61 13.48 1.71 -13.45
CA ARG A 61 13.03 1.74 -12.06
C ARG A 61 11.53 1.53 -11.98
N THR A 62 11.12 0.74 -11.00
CA THR A 62 9.73 0.65 -10.59
C THR A 62 9.28 1.99 -10.02
N ILE A 63 8.14 2.47 -10.47
CA ILE A 63 7.53 3.75 -10.07
C ILE A 63 6.26 3.44 -9.29
N ASP A 64 6.04 4.14 -8.18
CA ASP A 64 4.81 4.03 -7.41
C ASP A 64 3.59 4.25 -8.33
N PRO A 65 2.75 3.23 -8.52
CA PRO A 65 1.61 3.30 -9.42
C PRO A 65 0.57 4.35 -9.01
N LEU A 66 0.57 4.81 -7.75
CA LEU A 66 -0.30 5.89 -7.28
C LEU A 66 0.20 7.28 -7.69
N SER A 67 1.45 7.38 -8.14
CA SER A 67 2.09 8.62 -8.57
C SER A 67 2.20 8.76 -10.09
N CYS A 68 1.67 7.83 -10.86
CA CYS A 68 1.80 7.84 -12.31
C CYS A 68 0.55 7.28 -13.02
N PHE A 69 0.42 7.60 -14.30
CA PHE A 69 -0.60 7.01 -15.17
C PHE A 69 -0.19 7.07 -16.63
N GLY A 70 -0.78 6.17 -17.42
CA GLY A 70 -0.63 6.13 -18.87
C GLY A 70 -1.81 6.76 -19.59
N VAL A 71 -1.54 7.42 -20.70
CA VAL A 71 -2.55 7.88 -21.66
C VAL A 71 -2.41 7.08 -22.93
N TYR A 72 -3.45 6.34 -23.26
CA TYR A 72 -3.50 5.44 -24.42
C TYR A 72 -4.29 6.06 -25.55
N ASP A 73 -4.01 5.66 -26.77
CA ASP A 73 -4.84 6.07 -27.90
C ASP A 73 -6.14 5.23 -27.98
N ASN A 74 -7.10 5.73 -28.76
CA ASN A 74 -8.39 5.05 -28.97
C ASN A 74 -8.36 4.13 -30.20
N THR A 75 -7.17 3.74 -30.68
CA THR A 75 -7.05 2.78 -31.78
C THR A 75 -7.21 1.36 -31.29
N LEU A 76 -7.34 0.40 -32.21
CA LEU A 76 -7.44 -1.02 -31.84
C LEU A 76 -6.16 -1.55 -31.20
N SER A 77 -5.00 -0.92 -31.43
CA SER A 77 -3.73 -1.29 -30.80
C SER A 77 -3.65 -0.83 -29.34
N GLY A 78 -4.34 0.27 -28.99
CA GLY A 78 -4.32 0.82 -27.65
C GLY A 78 -2.91 1.24 -27.19
N ASP A 79 -2.14 1.87 -28.07
CA ASP A 79 -0.75 2.21 -27.79
C ASP A 79 -0.63 3.30 -26.72
N LEU A 80 0.36 3.15 -25.84
CA LEU A 80 0.72 4.17 -24.85
C LEU A 80 1.27 5.40 -25.55
N ARG A 81 0.58 6.54 -25.45
CA ARG A 81 0.96 7.81 -26.08
C ARG A 81 1.71 8.73 -25.15
N TYR A 82 1.32 8.76 -23.87
CA TYR A 82 2.01 9.52 -22.85
C TYR A 82 2.08 8.73 -21.57
N PHE A 83 3.19 8.87 -20.87
CA PHE A 83 3.33 8.44 -19.48
C PHE A 83 3.50 9.69 -18.61
N VAL A 84 2.72 9.82 -17.57
CA VAL A 84 2.73 10.98 -16.68
C VAL A 84 3.11 10.53 -15.28
N ARG A 85 4.10 11.19 -14.69
CA ARG A 85 4.53 11.00 -13.31
C ARG A 85 4.33 12.29 -12.52
N ILE A 86 3.73 12.19 -11.33
CA ILE A 86 3.48 13.33 -10.42
C ILE A 86 4.15 13.00 -9.09
N TYR A 87 5.08 13.85 -8.67
CA TYR A 87 5.81 13.62 -7.42
C TYR A 87 6.19 14.95 -6.75
N GLN A 88 6.50 14.89 -5.47
CA GLN A 88 6.97 16.03 -4.70
C GLN A 88 8.50 16.03 -4.72
N ALA A 89 9.13 17.08 -5.23
CA ALA A 89 10.58 17.15 -5.40
C ALA A 89 11.32 17.33 -4.07
N ASN A 90 10.70 17.98 -3.07
CA ASN A 90 11.29 18.26 -1.77
C ASN A 90 10.27 17.96 -0.67
N GLU A 91 10.38 16.82 -0.03
CA GLU A 91 9.58 16.48 1.16
C GLU A 91 9.89 17.36 2.39
N TRP A 92 11.05 18.02 2.38
CA TRP A 92 11.56 18.85 3.47
C TRP A 92 11.17 20.33 3.38
N ASP A 93 10.65 20.76 2.24
CA ASP A 93 10.16 22.12 2.03
C ASP A 93 8.64 22.16 2.28
N ASN A 94 8.21 23.05 3.19
CA ASN A 94 6.78 23.28 3.46
C ASN A 94 6.03 23.90 2.26
N SER A 95 6.71 24.22 1.17
CA SER A 95 6.06 24.60 -0.09
C SER A 95 5.52 23.33 -0.80
N ILE A 96 4.21 23.21 -0.89
CA ILE A 96 3.54 22.10 -1.59
C ILE A 96 3.69 22.34 -3.10
N ASN A 97 4.85 22.03 -3.64
CA ASN A 97 5.12 22.06 -5.07
C ASN A 97 5.26 20.63 -5.59
N TYR A 98 4.53 20.34 -6.64
CA TYR A 98 4.61 19.06 -7.34
C TYR A 98 5.39 19.22 -8.63
N CYS A 99 6.21 18.25 -8.96
CA CYS A 99 6.79 18.06 -10.27
C CYS A 99 5.87 17.13 -11.08
N VAL A 100 5.67 17.48 -12.34
CA VAL A 100 4.92 16.66 -13.29
C VAL A 100 5.79 16.42 -14.49
N ASP A 101 6.16 15.17 -14.70
CA ASP A 101 6.95 14.74 -15.85
C ASP A 101 6.04 14.04 -16.85
N VAL A 102 6.06 14.50 -18.10
CA VAL A 102 5.27 13.94 -19.19
C VAL A 102 6.24 13.39 -20.23
N TYR A 103 6.18 12.09 -20.44
CA TYR A 103 6.97 11.36 -21.43
C TYR A 103 6.12 11.09 -22.66
N ASP A 104 6.58 11.54 -23.82
CA ASP A 104 6.04 11.17 -25.14
C ASP A 104 6.97 10.16 -25.86
N ASP A 105 6.84 9.97 -27.16
CA ASP A 105 7.68 9.05 -27.94
C ASP A 105 9.11 9.55 -28.16
N LYS A 106 9.43 10.80 -27.83
CA LYS A 106 10.73 11.44 -28.08
C LYS A 106 11.29 12.23 -26.92
N ASN A 107 10.40 12.86 -26.13
CA ASN A 107 10.79 13.85 -25.14
C ASN A 107 10.20 13.56 -23.79
N VAL A 108 10.89 14.02 -22.75
CA VAL A 108 10.33 14.25 -21.43
C VAL A 108 10.15 15.75 -21.22
N THR A 109 8.95 16.15 -20.81
CA THR A 109 8.60 17.53 -20.51
C THR A 109 8.35 17.66 -19.03
N HIS A 110 9.11 18.52 -18.37
CA HIS A 110 9.05 18.76 -16.94
C HIS A 110 8.23 20.01 -16.65
N TYR A 111 7.25 19.88 -15.77
CA TYR A 111 6.41 20.96 -15.29
C TYR A 111 6.51 21.08 -13.78
N ASN A 112 6.31 22.28 -13.28
CA ASN A 112 6.05 22.56 -11.86
C ASN A 112 4.56 22.90 -11.68
N MET A 113 3.96 22.37 -10.61
CA MET A 113 2.58 22.62 -10.23
C MET A 113 2.53 23.10 -8.78
N ALA A 114 2.10 24.34 -8.56
CA ALA A 114 1.95 24.89 -7.22
C ALA A 114 0.66 24.36 -6.55
N GLY A 115 0.81 23.50 -5.54
CA GLY A 115 -0.31 22.84 -4.86
C GLY A 115 -0.97 21.76 -5.72
N LYS A 116 -1.95 21.06 -5.15
CA LYS A 116 -2.63 19.91 -5.81
C LYS A 116 -3.46 20.26 -7.06
N ASN A 117 -3.89 21.51 -7.19
CA ASN A 117 -4.71 21.99 -8.31
C ASN A 117 -4.12 23.24 -8.96
N GLY A 118 -2.81 23.44 -8.83
CA GLY A 118 -2.12 24.59 -9.38
C GLY A 118 -1.99 24.54 -10.90
N GLN A 119 -1.71 25.69 -11.48
CA GLN A 119 -1.42 25.79 -12.89
C GLN A 119 -0.05 25.16 -13.19
N LEU A 120 0.03 24.36 -14.25
CA LEU A 120 1.27 23.82 -14.74
C LEU A 120 2.15 24.90 -15.36
N THR A 121 3.39 25.00 -14.89
CA THR A 121 4.43 25.88 -15.43
C THR A 121 5.51 25.03 -16.07
N LEU A 122 5.76 25.22 -17.35
CA LEU A 122 6.83 24.50 -18.07
C LEU A 122 8.20 24.90 -17.50
N LEU A 123 8.98 23.91 -17.11
CA LEU A 123 10.37 24.08 -16.66
C LEU A 123 11.36 23.80 -17.77
N SER A 124 11.29 22.61 -18.37
CA SER A 124 12.21 22.18 -19.42
C SER A 124 11.57 21.08 -20.27
N GLN A 125 12.14 20.89 -21.47
CA GLN A 125 11.85 19.76 -22.33
C GLN A 125 13.16 19.19 -22.82
N ASN A 126 13.36 17.88 -22.62
CA ASN A 126 14.58 17.18 -22.97
C ASN A 126 14.26 15.93 -23.79
N ARG A 127 15.16 15.56 -24.70
CA ARG A 127 15.03 14.33 -25.45
C ARG A 127 15.51 13.13 -24.63
N HIS A 128 14.74 12.04 -24.59
CA HIS A 128 15.10 10.83 -23.84
C HIS A 128 15.77 9.74 -24.69
N TYR A 129 15.84 9.91 -26.01
CA TYR A 129 16.53 9.03 -26.98
C TYR A 129 15.93 7.62 -27.16
N PHE A 130 14.87 7.26 -26.50
CA PHE A 130 14.10 6.06 -26.79
C PHE A 130 13.22 6.27 -28.04
N SER A 131 12.85 5.18 -28.72
CA SER A 131 12.04 5.26 -29.95
C SER A 131 10.52 5.26 -29.67
N GLN A 132 10.15 5.12 -28.42
CA GLN A 132 8.75 5.06 -27.94
C GLN A 132 8.70 5.63 -26.52
N VAL A 133 7.49 5.77 -25.96
CA VAL A 133 7.32 6.15 -24.56
C VAL A 133 8.12 5.18 -23.67
N PRO A 134 9.08 5.67 -22.87
CA PRO A 134 10.01 4.80 -22.14
C PRO A 134 9.41 4.28 -20.84
N ALA A 135 8.18 3.82 -20.88
CA ALA A 135 7.48 3.31 -19.71
C ALA A 135 6.71 2.03 -20.04
N ASN A 136 6.61 1.16 -19.05
CA ASN A 136 5.83 -0.04 -19.08
C ASN A 136 4.80 0.00 -17.93
N ILE A 137 3.52 -0.22 -18.23
CA ILE A 137 2.45 -0.29 -17.24
C ILE A 137 1.78 -1.64 -17.37
N PHE A 138 1.75 -2.37 -16.28
CA PHE A 138 1.14 -3.69 -16.19
C PHE A 138 -0.11 -3.62 -15.32
N TYR A 139 -1.19 -4.21 -15.79
CA TYR A 139 -2.45 -4.29 -15.08
C TYR A 139 -2.76 -5.74 -14.76
N LEU A 140 -3.13 -6.02 -13.52
CA LEU A 140 -3.76 -7.31 -13.18
C LEU A 140 -5.18 -7.36 -13.77
N PRO A 141 -5.75 -8.57 -13.97
CA PRO A 141 -7.13 -8.69 -14.38
C PRO A 141 -8.07 -7.88 -13.48
N ASP A 142 -8.97 -7.11 -14.11
CA ASP A 142 -9.91 -6.19 -13.43
C ASP A 142 -9.24 -5.06 -12.65
N GLU A 143 -7.93 -4.82 -12.81
CA GLU A 143 -7.17 -3.78 -12.09
C GLU A 143 -7.33 -3.85 -10.56
N LYS A 144 -7.50 -5.08 -10.04
CA LYS A 144 -7.74 -5.32 -8.62
C LYS A 144 -6.53 -5.90 -7.93
N SER A 145 -6.32 -5.46 -6.70
CA SER A 145 -5.38 -6.07 -5.78
C SER A 145 -5.77 -7.52 -5.48
N VAL A 146 -4.79 -8.38 -5.26
CA VAL A 146 -5.05 -9.73 -4.76
C VAL A 146 -5.70 -9.74 -3.37
N PHE A 147 -5.61 -8.62 -2.63
CA PHE A 147 -6.21 -8.46 -1.31
C PHE A 147 -7.70 -8.11 -1.37
N ASP A 148 -8.22 -7.58 -2.49
CA ASP A 148 -9.63 -7.18 -2.63
C ASP A 148 -10.59 -8.32 -2.30
N ALA A 149 -10.22 -9.55 -2.67
CA ALA A 149 -11.04 -10.74 -2.42
C ALA A 149 -11.11 -11.13 -0.93
N ILE A 150 -10.12 -10.73 -0.12
CA ILE A 150 -10.03 -11.11 1.29
C ILE A 150 -10.28 -9.97 2.26
N MET A 151 -10.37 -8.73 1.80
CA MET A 151 -10.60 -7.55 2.65
C MET A 151 -11.85 -7.69 3.51
N GLY A 152 -12.98 -8.11 2.91
CA GLY A 152 -14.23 -8.31 3.66
C GLY A 152 -14.12 -9.40 4.73
N LEU A 153 -13.34 -10.45 4.48
CA LEU A 153 -13.08 -11.49 5.48
C LEU A 153 -12.18 -10.98 6.62
N GLN A 154 -11.19 -10.18 6.29
CA GLN A 154 -10.31 -9.54 7.28
C GLN A 154 -11.10 -8.57 8.17
N ASP A 155 -11.99 -7.76 7.59
CA ASP A 155 -12.85 -6.85 8.34
C ASP A 155 -13.79 -7.62 9.27
N ALA A 156 -14.40 -8.70 8.80
CA ALA A 156 -15.23 -9.57 9.63
C ALA A 156 -14.45 -10.19 10.80
N ALA A 157 -13.21 -10.65 10.54
CA ALA A 157 -12.34 -11.18 11.60
C ALA A 157 -11.98 -10.11 12.63
N ASN A 158 -11.69 -8.89 12.20
CA ASN A 158 -11.38 -7.77 13.10
C ASN A 158 -12.59 -7.41 13.99
N ILE A 159 -13.81 -7.41 13.43
CA ILE A 159 -15.04 -7.16 14.19
C ILE A 159 -15.23 -8.26 15.26
N ILE A 160 -15.15 -9.53 14.88
CA ILE A 160 -15.30 -10.65 15.80
C ILE A 160 -14.30 -10.57 16.95
N LEU A 161 -13.02 -10.30 16.65
CA LEU A 161 -11.98 -10.16 17.66
C LEU A 161 -12.23 -8.97 18.60
N SER A 162 -12.72 -7.85 18.05
CA SER A 162 -13.08 -6.67 18.85
C SER A 162 -14.25 -6.97 19.80
N ASP A 163 -15.31 -7.58 19.28
CA ASP A 163 -16.48 -7.96 20.06
C ASP A 163 -16.11 -8.95 21.16
N GLU A 164 -15.24 -9.93 20.89
CA GLU A 164 -14.75 -10.90 21.88
C GLU A 164 -13.96 -10.22 23.00
N VAL A 165 -13.12 -9.23 22.68
CA VAL A 165 -12.39 -8.44 23.69
C VAL A 165 -13.34 -7.61 24.56
N ASP A 166 -14.35 -6.99 23.94
CA ASP A 166 -15.35 -6.20 24.64
C ASP A 166 -16.22 -7.08 25.55
N ASP A 167 -16.66 -8.24 25.08
CA ASP A 167 -17.39 -9.23 25.89
C ASP A 167 -16.56 -9.74 27.06
N TYR A 168 -15.27 -10.04 26.83
CA TYR A 168 -14.36 -10.45 27.90
C TYR A 168 -14.18 -9.34 28.93
N SER A 169 -14.03 -8.09 28.49
CA SER A 169 -13.91 -6.93 29.37
C SER A 169 -15.19 -6.72 30.20
N ALA A 170 -16.35 -6.81 29.55
CA ALA A 170 -17.65 -6.73 30.23
C ALA A 170 -17.83 -7.85 31.26
N PHE A 171 -17.41 -9.07 30.92
CA PHE A 171 -17.45 -10.21 31.85
C PHE A 171 -16.52 -10.01 33.06
N CYS A 172 -15.30 -9.51 32.84
CA CYS A 172 -14.37 -9.18 33.92
C CYS A 172 -14.89 -8.05 34.81
N ASP A 173 -15.74 -7.17 34.28
CA ASP A 173 -16.34 -6.06 35.02
C ASP A 173 -17.71 -6.41 35.65
N ALA A 174 -18.23 -7.62 35.40
CA ALA A 174 -19.49 -8.06 35.95
C ALA A 174 -19.40 -8.22 37.48
N TYR A 175 -20.50 -7.85 38.15
CA TYR A 175 -20.69 -8.07 39.60
C TYR A 175 -21.44 -9.37 39.82
N PHE A 176 -20.97 -10.15 40.80
CA PHE A 176 -21.73 -11.30 41.30
C PHE A 176 -22.68 -10.85 42.43
N ALA A 177 -23.97 -11.10 42.30
CA ALA A 177 -24.93 -10.82 43.33
C ALA A 177 -25.15 -12.06 44.24
N LEU A 178 -24.89 -11.91 45.53
CA LEU A 178 -25.22 -12.91 46.55
C LEU A 178 -26.49 -12.47 47.27
N ILE A 179 -27.55 -13.28 47.19
CA ILE A 179 -28.86 -12.98 47.78
C ILE A 179 -29.08 -13.79 49.05
N GLY A 180 -29.63 -13.16 50.10
CA GLY A 180 -29.98 -13.84 51.33
C GLY A 180 -28.87 -13.94 52.38
N ILE A 181 -27.80 -13.15 52.23
CA ILE A 181 -26.73 -13.05 53.21
C ILE A 181 -26.88 -11.70 53.96
N ASP A 182 -27.15 -11.77 55.25
CA ASP A 182 -27.16 -10.57 56.07
C ASP A 182 -25.73 -10.13 56.41
N PRO A 183 -25.38 -8.85 56.13
CA PRO A 183 -24.08 -8.32 56.51
C PRO A 183 -24.01 -8.14 58.03
N THR A 184 -23.37 -9.03 58.73
CA THR A 184 -23.07 -8.94 60.18
C THR A 184 -21.67 -8.37 60.40
N ASP A 185 -21.40 -7.78 61.55
CA ASP A 185 -20.10 -7.19 61.90
C ASP A 185 -18.93 -8.18 61.75
N GLU A 186 -19.19 -9.47 61.94
CA GLU A 186 -18.18 -10.53 61.75
C GLU A 186 -17.81 -10.77 60.30
N ASN A 187 -18.65 -10.29 59.38
CA ASN A 187 -18.45 -10.51 57.92
C ASN A 187 -17.93 -9.27 57.20
N ILE A 188 -17.61 -8.16 57.89
CA ILE A 188 -17.23 -6.89 57.29
C ILE A 188 -15.95 -7.03 56.46
N GLU A 189 -14.97 -7.80 56.92
CA GLU A 189 -13.74 -8.05 56.16
C GLU A 189 -14.01 -8.87 54.88
N GLN A 190 -14.93 -9.84 54.99
CA GLN A 190 -15.37 -10.65 53.85
C GLN A 190 -16.15 -9.81 52.83
N ILE A 191 -17.00 -8.89 53.33
CA ILE A 191 -17.72 -7.94 52.45
C ILE A 191 -16.78 -6.98 51.76
N ALA A 192 -15.70 -6.53 52.41
CA ALA A 192 -14.67 -5.71 51.78
C ALA A 192 -13.93 -6.47 50.65
N LEU A 193 -13.59 -7.75 50.89
CA LEU A 193 -13.03 -8.64 49.88
C LEU A 193 -14.01 -8.92 48.73
N MET A 194 -15.29 -9.08 49.03
CA MET A 194 -16.36 -9.26 48.03
C MET A 194 -16.51 -8.01 47.16
N LYS A 195 -16.44 -6.81 47.75
CA LYS A 195 -16.41 -5.56 47.00
C LYS A 195 -15.21 -5.47 46.06
N GLN A 196 -14.05 -5.88 46.55
CA GLN A 196 -12.83 -5.91 45.73
C GLN A 196 -12.96 -6.91 44.58
N ASN A 197 -13.71 -8.01 44.79
CA ASN A 197 -14.00 -9.03 43.80
C ASN A 197 -15.31 -8.76 43.01
N ARG A 198 -15.84 -7.53 43.04
CA ARG A 198 -17.08 -7.12 42.34
C ARG A 198 -18.29 -7.98 42.67
N THR A 199 -18.46 -8.34 43.94
CA THR A 199 -19.59 -9.12 44.42
C THR A 199 -20.57 -8.20 45.13
N LEU A 200 -21.85 -8.23 44.75
CA LEU A 200 -22.94 -7.53 45.42
C LEU A 200 -23.65 -8.48 46.39
N VAL A 201 -23.81 -8.05 47.62
CA VAL A 201 -24.60 -8.77 48.61
C VAL A 201 -25.98 -8.11 48.72
N LEU A 202 -27.02 -8.88 48.41
CA LEU A 202 -28.40 -8.41 48.41
C LEU A 202 -29.20 -9.13 49.52
N PRO A 203 -30.10 -8.45 50.24
CA PRO A 203 -30.98 -9.07 51.24
C PRO A 203 -31.94 -10.06 50.56
N GLU A 204 -32.47 -10.98 51.38
CA GLU A 204 -33.42 -11.98 50.91
C GLU A 204 -34.67 -11.30 50.31
N GLY A 205 -35.02 -11.64 49.09
CA GLY A 205 -36.15 -11.06 48.36
C GLY A 205 -35.81 -9.84 47.47
N ALA A 206 -34.55 -9.39 47.44
CA ALA A 206 -34.10 -8.41 46.44
C ALA A 206 -33.79 -9.09 45.12
N ALA A 207 -34.19 -8.50 44.01
CA ALA A 207 -33.77 -8.88 42.67
C ALA A 207 -32.82 -7.84 42.13
N ALA A 208 -31.76 -8.26 41.45
CA ALA A 208 -30.93 -7.38 40.62
C ALA A 208 -31.62 -7.27 39.26
N GLU A 209 -32.04 -6.06 38.88
CA GLU A 209 -32.46 -5.73 37.51
C GLU A 209 -31.26 -5.40 36.60
#